data_6a2da75b51b4b2f258bb5ce3cd11ee75
#
_entry.id   6a2da75b51b4b2f258bb5ce3cd11ee75
#
_cell.length_a   1.000
_cell.length_b   1.000
_cell.length_c   1.000
_cell.angle_alpha   90.00
_cell.angle_beta   90.00
_cell.angle_gamma   90.00
#
_symmetry.space_group_name_H-M   'P 1'
#
loop_
_entity.id
_entity.type
_entity.pdbx_description
1 polymer ?
#
loop_
_entity_poly.entity_id
_entity_poly.type
_entity_poly.pdbx_seq_one_letter_code
_entity_poly.pdbx_strand_id
1 'polypeptide(L)'
;MPTTKHVLLISVDGMHQSDLHWYVAHHPSSTLANLTHRGVEFTNAATSNPSDSDPGGTALMTGGNPRSTGIYYDVAYSHKTDEPGAACTPGQPATGGDVVYDSPDDALASVPDFIDPANGTFPSFDENGSIFPNGVDSNPAAIMNLQNNASSFNISTFPVNPATCDNIMPWNYLRDNTIFQVIHDAGMRTAWSDKHAVYMSFNGPGSNGQSIDDYFGPEIDSQAVEPNGVPYPQDDDWAHIEAATKQYDGYKVRAILNEIGGRDHSGTTEVGTPAIFGMNFQAVSVAQKIPLTPTTLIGPDKHGNYHTSRPEPGGYRWVQGQLVPGPVVSSALDYVNAQLRRMVSAIQERGLENSTTIIVTAKHGQSPRDPTKLITVQDGPIIDAINAAWQHKHPDNPTLIVAGTDDDLWQSYLSDNSQAACDFVKAYLWHHTAQGYDVNQNPVMVQHSGLAKIWAGDAAAAFFGVPVGNGKYPDVFGKVQVGIVYANPTKLAEHGGMNPNDRHVLMVVNGPGIHGQVESSSVETTQVAPTILALLGLDPNRLTAVQIEGTQVLPGVIGRRGR
;
A
#
# COMPACT_ATOMS: atom_id res chain seq x y z
N MET A 1 -26.83 21.42 -5.43
CA MET A 1 -26.41 20.12 -5.94
C MET A 1 -24.92 20.06 -5.74
N PRO A 2 -24.29 18.91 -5.48
CA PRO A 2 -22.85 18.83 -5.44
C PRO A 2 -22.28 19.30 -6.78
N THR A 3 -21.23 20.12 -6.74
CA THR A 3 -20.52 20.57 -7.93
C THR A 3 -19.54 19.50 -8.42
N THR A 4 -19.08 18.65 -7.53
CA THR A 4 -18.17 17.55 -7.84
C THR A 4 -18.90 16.41 -8.54
N LYS A 5 -18.42 16.03 -9.70
CA LYS A 5 -18.87 14.88 -10.49
C LYS A 5 -17.80 13.79 -10.54
N HIS A 6 -16.56 14.18 -10.35
CA HIS A 6 -15.39 13.32 -10.45
C HIS A 6 -14.50 13.55 -9.24
N VAL A 7 -13.96 12.48 -8.67
CA VAL A 7 -12.93 12.53 -7.64
C VAL A 7 -11.71 11.77 -8.14
N LEU A 8 -10.58 12.47 -8.18
CA LEU A 8 -9.27 11.87 -8.44
C LEU A 8 -8.57 11.67 -7.09
N LEU A 9 -8.41 10.42 -6.69
CA LEU A 9 -7.69 10.03 -5.47
C LEU A 9 -6.28 9.57 -5.80
N ILE A 10 -5.29 10.26 -5.25
CA ILE A 10 -3.87 9.92 -5.40
C ILE A 10 -3.31 9.54 -4.04
N SER A 11 -2.81 8.30 -3.94
CA SER A 11 -1.99 7.84 -2.82
C SER A 11 -0.51 7.90 -3.21
N VAL A 12 0.31 8.51 -2.38
CA VAL A 12 1.78 8.55 -2.59
C VAL A 12 2.42 7.79 -1.44
N ASP A 13 2.71 6.52 -1.66
CA ASP A 13 3.19 5.63 -0.61
C ASP A 13 4.49 6.16 0.01
N GLY A 14 4.55 6.11 1.34
CA GLY A 14 5.67 6.62 2.12
C GLY A 14 5.75 8.15 2.28
N MET A 15 4.91 8.94 1.61
CA MET A 15 5.05 10.40 1.64
C MET A 15 4.48 11.00 2.93
N HIS A 16 5.35 11.63 3.72
CA HIS A 16 4.99 12.28 4.98
C HIS A 16 4.44 13.69 4.77
N GLN A 17 3.72 14.20 5.75
CA GLN A 17 3.33 15.62 5.80
C GLN A 17 4.56 16.55 5.77
N SER A 18 5.65 16.15 6.40
CA SER A 18 6.91 16.91 6.39
C SER A 18 7.58 16.96 5.01
N ASP A 19 7.38 15.95 4.15
CA ASP A 19 7.87 15.96 2.78
C ASP A 19 7.07 16.93 1.93
N LEU A 20 5.74 16.95 2.10
CA LEU A 20 4.89 17.97 1.49
C LEU A 20 5.33 19.38 1.90
N HIS A 21 5.49 19.61 3.21
CA HIS A 21 5.89 20.91 3.72
C HIS A 21 7.25 21.35 3.15
N TRP A 22 8.24 20.45 3.17
CA TRP A 22 9.56 20.72 2.60
C TRP A 22 9.46 21.03 1.10
N TYR A 23 8.70 20.21 0.35
CA TYR A 23 8.59 20.37 -1.08
C TYR A 23 7.91 21.69 -1.48
N VAL A 24 6.79 22.02 -0.85
CA VAL A 24 6.05 23.26 -1.11
C VAL A 24 6.91 24.50 -0.78
N ALA A 25 7.67 24.46 0.31
CA ALA A 25 8.57 25.57 0.69
C ALA A 25 9.70 25.79 -0.32
N HIS A 26 10.23 24.71 -0.92
CA HIS A 26 11.33 24.79 -1.89
C HIS A 26 10.86 24.96 -3.34
N HIS A 27 9.62 24.59 -3.64
CA HIS A 27 9.00 24.64 -4.97
C HIS A 27 7.62 25.36 -4.96
N PRO A 28 7.56 26.65 -4.56
CA PRO A 28 6.29 27.35 -4.31
C PRO A 28 5.41 27.54 -5.55
N SER A 29 5.96 27.38 -6.75
CA SER A 29 5.21 27.42 -8.02
C SER A 29 4.82 26.03 -8.56
N SER A 30 5.12 24.95 -7.82
CA SER A 30 4.80 23.60 -8.22
C SER A 30 3.29 23.34 -8.24
N THR A 31 2.88 22.29 -8.95
CA THR A 31 1.48 21.85 -8.95
C THR A 31 1.04 21.43 -7.55
N LEU A 32 1.89 20.72 -6.84
CA LEU A 32 1.61 20.29 -5.47
C LEU A 32 1.41 21.49 -4.53
N ALA A 33 2.27 22.54 -4.65
CA ALA A 33 2.08 23.79 -3.90
C ALA A 33 0.77 24.49 -4.25
N ASN A 34 0.39 24.52 -5.53
CA ASN A 34 -0.87 25.11 -5.96
C ASN A 34 -2.09 24.37 -5.43
N LEU A 35 -2.08 23.03 -5.45
CA LEU A 35 -3.15 22.20 -4.89
C LEU A 35 -3.27 22.44 -3.38
N THR A 36 -2.14 22.49 -2.66
CA THR A 36 -2.08 22.73 -1.22
C THR A 36 -2.62 24.13 -0.86
N HIS A 37 -2.14 25.17 -1.52
CA HIS A 37 -2.53 26.55 -1.18
C HIS A 37 -3.99 26.91 -1.55
N ARG A 38 -4.57 26.24 -2.55
CA ARG A 38 -5.95 26.49 -2.97
C ARG A 38 -6.96 25.54 -2.34
N GLY A 39 -6.48 24.42 -1.81
CA GLY A 39 -7.28 23.39 -1.16
C GLY A 39 -7.28 23.48 0.36
N VAL A 40 -7.77 22.44 0.99
CA VAL A 40 -7.61 22.19 2.43
C VAL A 40 -6.39 21.32 2.62
N GLU A 41 -5.40 21.84 3.33
CA GLU A 41 -4.24 21.09 3.80
C GLU A 41 -4.50 20.60 5.23
N PHE A 42 -4.39 19.29 5.46
CA PHE A 42 -4.52 18.68 6.77
C PHE A 42 -3.14 18.41 7.35
N THR A 43 -2.70 19.26 8.28
CA THR A 43 -1.34 19.19 8.84
C THR A 43 -1.19 18.13 9.93
N ASN A 44 -2.25 17.48 10.34
CA ASN A 44 -2.24 16.45 11.37
C ASN A 44 -3.07 15.21 10.94
N ALA A 45 -2.78 14.72 9.74
CA ALA A 45 -3.39 13.53 9.18
C ALA A 45 -2.60 12.27 9.58
N ALA A 46 -3.29 11.26 10.07
CA ALA A 46 -2.74 9.95 10.40
C ALA A 46 -3.37 8.86 9.53
N THR A 47 -2.58 7.82 9.24
CA THR A 47 -3.08 6.62 8.55
C THR A 47 -3.82 5.69 9.52
N SER A 48 -4.39 4.60 8.99
CA SER A 48 -4.87 3.46 9.77
C SER A 48 -3.80 2.93 10.73
N ASN A 49 -4.18 2.07 11.64
CA ASN A 49 -3.27 1.48 12.61
C ASN A 49 -3.43 -0.06 12.63
N PRO A 50 -2.43 -0.81 12.15
CA PRO A 50 -1.09 -0.42 11.68
C PRO A 50 -1.08 0.40 10.38
N SER A 51 0.04 1.07 10.12
CA SER A 51 0.25 1.95 8.96
C SER A 51 0.94 1.19 7.85
N ASP A 52 0.18 0.32 7.21
CA ASP A 52 0.68 -0.56 6.18
C ASP A 52 -0.13 -0.44 4.88
N SER A 53 0.37 -1.04 3.80
CA SER A 53 -0.18 -0.95 2.44
C SER A 53 -1.65 -1.36 2.39
N ASP A 54 -2.01 -2.52 2.91
CA ASP A 54 -3.37 -3.06 2.82
C ASP A 54 -4.34 -2.48 3.84
N PRO A 55 -4.02 -2.40 5.14
CA PRO A 55 -4.86 -1.65 6.08
C PRO A 55 -5.06 -0.19 5.65
N GLY A 56 -3.99 0.45 5.16
CA GLY A 56 -4.04 1.84 4.70
C GLY A 56 -4.87 2.03 3.42
N GLY A 57 -4.66 1.17 2.42
CA GLY A 57 -5.47 1.17 1.19
C GLY A 57 -6.94 0.87 1.48
N THR A 58 -7.19 -0.15 2.28
CA THR A 58 -8.55 -0.52 2.70
C THR A 58 -9.23 0.62 3.48
N ALA A 59 -8.49 1.33 4.35
CA ALA A 59 -9.01 2.49 5.07
C ALA A 59 -9.47 3.61 4.13
N LEU A 60 -8.70 3.89 3.06
CA LEU A 60 -9.06 4.86 2.02
C LEU A 60 -10.33 4.47 1.26
N MET A 61 -10.59 3.16 1.10
CA MET A 61 -11.70 2.66 0.30
C MET A 61 -12.96 2.33 1.09
N THR A 62 -12.86 2.06 2.40
CA THR A 62 -13.98 1.64 3.24
C THR A 62 -14.39 2.64 4.31
N GLY A 63 -13.44 3.48 4.75
CA GLY A 63 -13.62 4.35 5.90
C GLY A 63 -13.41 3.67 7.25
N GLY A 64 -12.80 2.48 7.29
CA GLY A 64 -12.59 1.70 8.50
C GLY A 64 -11.15 1.28 8.74
N ASN A 65 -10.86 0.93 9.99
CA ASN A 65 -9.63 0.33 10.46
C ASN A 65 -9.74 -1.23 10.50
N PRO A 66 -8.70 -1.98 10.82
CA PRO A 66 -8.74 -3.45 10.93
C PRO A 66 -9.89 -4.01 11.78
N ARG A 67 -10.40 -3.21 12.74
CA ARG A 67 -11.56 -3.54 13.57
C ARG A 67 -12.79 -3.91 12.74
N SER A 68 -13.09 -3.13 11.72
CA SER A 68 -14.24 -3.33 10.85
C SER A 68 -13.87 -4.13 9.61
N THR A 69 -12.78 -3.76 8.95
CA THR A 69 -12.40 -4.30 7.64
C THR A 69 -11.91 -5.75 7.70
N GLY A 70 -11.27 -6.14 8.80
CA GLY A 70 -10.65 -7.45 8.98
C GLY A 70 -9.31 -7.62 8.28
N ILE A 71 -8.70 -6.52 7.82
CA ILE A 71 -7.38 -6.49 7.17
C ILE A 71 -6.39 -5.92 8.18
N TYR A 72 -5.42 -6.72 8.58
CA TYR A 72 -4.48 -6.38 9.67
C TYR A 72 -3.09 -5.99 9.16
N TYR A 73 -2.66 -6.53 8.02
CA TYR A 73 -1.38 -6.26 7.38
C TYR A 73 -1.43 -6.71 5.91
N ASP A 74 -0.37 -6.47 5.12
CA ASP A 74 -0.26 -6.92 3.72
C ASP A 74 -0.10 -8.44 3.61
N VAL A 75 0.60 -9.06 4.56
CA VAL A 75 0.60 -10.51 4.76
C VAL A 75 0.05 -10.81 6.15
N ALA A 76 -0.99 -11.62 6.24
CA ALA A 76 -1.62 -12.01 7.48
C ALA A 76 -1.92 -13.51 7.47
N TYR A 77 -2.02 -14.10 8.66
CA TYR A 77 -2.44 -15.48 8.82
C TYR A 77 -3.87 -15.54 9.37
N SER A 78 -4.65 -16.49 8.91
CA SER A 78 -6.00 -16.71 9.40
C SER A 78 -6.15 -18.12 9.96
N HIS A 79 -6.54 -18.24 11.22
CA HIS A 79 -6.97 -19.51 11.80
C HIS A 79 -8.33 -20.00 11.26
N LYS A 80 -8.96 -19.27 10.33
CA LYS A 80 -10.30 -19.55 9.78
C LYS A 80 -10.29 -19.97 8.31
N THR A 81 -9.12 -20.03 7.70
CA THR A 81 -8.93 -20.47 6.32
C THR A 81 -7.98 -21.65 6.28
N ASP A 82 -7.97 -22.40 5.21
CA ASP A 82 -6.91 -23.34 4.89
C ASP A 82 -5.91 -22.71 3.91
N GLU A 83 -4.70 -23.22 3.90
CA GLU A 83 -3.66 -22.76 2.99
C GLU A 83 -4.00 -23.04 1.53
N PRO A 84 -3.44 -22.28 0.59
CA PRO A 84 -3.54 -22.57 -0.83
C PRO A 84 -3.17 -24.03 -1.15
N GLY A 85 -4.01 -24.71 -1.92
CA GLY A 85 -3.78 -26.09 -2.31
C GLY A 85 -3.92 -27.15 -1.19
N ALA A 86 -4.35 -26.76 0.00
CA ALA A 86 -4.61 -27.70 1.10
C ALA A 86 -5.69 -28.72 0.72
N ALA A 87 -5.54 -29.94 1.21
CA ALA A 87 -6.57 -30.96 1.10
C ALA A 87 -7.76 -30.57 2.01
N CYS A 88 -8.85 -30.20 1.42
CA CYS A 88 -10.04 -29.73 2.12
C CYS A 88 -11.17 -30.77 2.10
N THR A 89 -11.92 -30.85 3.19
CA THR A 89 -13.19 -31.55 3.27
C THR A 89 -14.23 -30.59 3.83
N PRO A 90 -15.33 -30.30 3.12
CA PRO A 90 -16.29 -29.28 3.51
C PRO A 90 -16.80 -29.47 4.95
N GLY A 91 -16.74 -28.39 5.75
CA GLY A 91 -17.23 -28.37 7.12
C GLY A 91 -16.26 -28.93 8.19
N GLN A 92 -15.06 -29.32 7.81
CA GLN A 92 -14.00 -29.59 8.79
C GLN A 92 -13.43 -28.27 9.36
N PRO A 93 -12.88 -28.29 10.57
CA PRO A 93 -12.19 -27.13 11.12
C PRO A 93 -11.04 -26.68 10.20
N ALA A 94 -10.85 -25.37 10.08
CA ALA A 94 -9.73 -24.79 9.37
C ALA A 94 -8.39 -25.23 9.97
N THR A 95 -7.41 -25.47 9.14
CA THR A 95 -6.03 -25.77 9.55
C THR A 95 -5.19 -24.52 9.80
N GLY A 96 -5.67 -23.39 9.37
CA GLY A 96 -4.96 -22.13 9.32
C GLY A 96 -4.24 -21.96 7.98
N GLY A 97 -4.05 -20.73 7.54
CA GLY A 97 -3.35 -20.44 6.30
C GLY A 97 -3.05 -18.97 6.12
N ASP A 98 -2.02 -18.70 5.33
CA ASP A 98 -1.63 -17.33 4.99
C ASP A 98 -2.69 -16.69 4.08
N VAL A 99 -2.94 -15.42 4.32
CA VAL A 99 -3.78 -14.55 3.49
C VAL A 99 -2.90 -13.42 3.03
N VAL A 100 -2.50 -13.45 1.78
CA VAL A 100 -1.62 -12.47 1.18
C VAL A 100 -2.48 -11.41 0.49
N TYR A 101 -2.33 -10.17 0.92
CA TYR A 101 -2.99 -9.00 0.34
C TYR A 101 -2.02 -8.20 -0.55
N ASP A 102 -0.76 -8.58 -0.54
CA ASP A 102 0.29 -8.13 -1.41
C ASP A 102 0.56 -9.18 -2.50
N SER A 103 1.72 -9.21 -3.11
CA SER A 103 2.05 -10.27 -4.05
C SER A 103 2.23 -11.61 -3.32
N PRO A 104 1.57 -12.70 -3.77
CA PRO A 104 1.88 -14.04 -3.28
C PRO A 104 3.28 -14.50 -3.67
N ASP A 105 4.01 -13.75 -4.49
CA ASP A 105 5.38 -14.04 -4.84
C ASP A 105 6.34 -13.92 -3.65
N ASP A 106 6.02 -13.13 -2.65
CA ASP A 106 6.76 -13.14 -1.39
C ASP A 106 6.73 -14.53 -0.72
N ALA A 107 5.65 -15.27 -0.93
CA ALA A 107 5.51 -16.64 -0.46
C ALA A 107 5.87 -17.70 -1.52
N LEU A 108 5.76 -17.37 -2.81
CA LEU A 108 5.88 -18.30 -3.93
C LEU A 108 6.47 -17.61 -5.17
N ALA A 109 7.71 -17.19 -5.10
CA ALA A 109 8.43 -16.45 -6.16
C ALA A 109 8.33 -17.03 -7.58
N SER A 110 7.88 -18.27 -7.73
CA SER A 110 7.68 -18.95 -9.01
C SER A 110 6.22 -19.08 -9.45
N VAL A 111 5.26 -18.65 -8.63
CA VAL A 111 3.83 -18.79 -8.91
C VAL A 111 3.20 -17.39 -8.87
N PRO A 112 2.95 -16.78 -10.03
CA PRO A 112 2.37 -15.45 -10.08
C PRO A 112 0.93 -15.46 -9.57
N ASP A 113 0.55 -14.42 -8.83
CA ASP A 113 -0.84 -14.13 -8.43
C ASP A 113 -1.70 -13.68 -9.61
N PHE A 114 -1.06 -13.34 -10.69
CA PHE A 114 -1.69 -12.88 -11.92
C PHE A 114 -1.16 -13.65 -13.13
N ILE A 115 -2.04 -14.17 -13.97
CA ILE A 115 -1.70 -14.91 -15.19
C ILE A 115 -2.18 -14.12 -16.41
N ASP A 116 -1.32 -13.96 -17.41
CA ASP A 116 -1.75 -13.46 -18.72
C ASP A 116 -2.70 -14.48 -19.36
N PRO A 117 -3.99 -14.14 -19.55
CA PRO A 117 -4.97 -15.06 -20.10
C PRO A 117 -4.65 -15.50 -21.55
N ALA A 118 -3.90 -14.71 -22.30
CA ALA A 118 -3.57 -15.00 -23.70
C ALA A 118 -2.46 -16.07 -23.81
N ASN A 119 -1.52 -16.07 -22.87
CA ASN A 119 -0.33 -16.93 -22.93
C ASN A 119 -0.26 -17.92 -21.77
N GLY A 120 -1.13 -17.81 -20.74
CA GLY A 120 -1.05 -18.63 -19.53
C GLY A 120 0.23 -18.38 -18.72
N THR A 121 0.85 -17.22 -18.91
CA THR A 121 2.07 -16.79 -18.24
C THR A 121 1.82 -15.51 -17.49
N PHE A 122 2.67 -15.24 -16.52
CA PHE A 122 2.68 -13.96 -15.84
C PHE A 122 2.91 -12.84 -16.85
N PRO A 123 2.17 -11.71 -16.79
CA PRO A 123 2.36 -10.61 -17.71
C PRO A 123 3.65 -9.88 -17.36
N SER A 124 4.76 -10.50 -17.65
CA SER A 124 6.05 -9.87 -17.54
C SER A 124 6.15 -8.76 -18.58
N PHE A 125 6.91 -7.77 -18.24
CA PHE A 125 7.05 -6.58 -19.04
C PHE A 125 8.04 -6.75 -20.21
N ASP A 126 8.61 -7.92 -20.34
CA ASP A 126 9.70 -8.12 -21.28
C ASP A 126 9.76 -9.47 -21.95
N GLU A 127 9.24 -10.51 -21.28
CA GLU A 127 9.69 -11.88 -21.45
C GLU A 127 9.78 -12.38 -22.84
N ASN A 128 8.96 -11.97 -23.68
CA ASN A 128 9.04 -12.41 -25.07
C ASN A 128 9.58 -11.32 -25.99
N GLY A 129 10.08 -10.22 -25.41
CA GLY A 129 10.49 -9.05 -26.13
C GLY A 129 9.38 -8.37 -26.91
N SER A 130 8.15 -8.88 -26.84
CA SER A 130 7.02 -8.31 -27.56
C SER A 130 6.44 -7.10 -26.84
N ILE A 131 6.60 -7.05 -25.51
CA ILE A 131 6.14 -5.93 -24.70
C ILE A 131 7.16 -4.81 -24.74
N PHE A 132 8.45 -5.15 -24.56
CA PHE A 132 9.52 -4.15 -24.46
C PHE A 132 10.75 -4.45 -25.33
N PRO A 133 10.61 -4.79 -26.60
CA PRO A 133 11.79 -5.03 -27.45
C PRO A 133 12.67 -3.79 -27.61
N ASN A 134 12.07 -2.59 -27.42
CA ASN A 134 12.74 -1.30 -27.58
C ASN A 134 12.50 -0.40 -26.36
N GLY A 135 12.18 -0.98 -25.21
CA GLY A 135 11.81 -0.26 -23.99
C GLY A 135 10.30 -0.07 -23.82
N VAL A 136 9.91 0.12 -22.58
CA VAL A 136 8.51 0.26 -22.19
C VAL A 136 7.82 1.44 -22.86
N ASP A 137 8.52 2.55 -23.03
CA ASP A 137 7.97 3.75 -23.66
C ASP A 137 7.84 3.64 -25.16
N SER A 138 8.51 2.68 -25.78
CA SER A 138 8.41 2.41 -27.22
C SER A 138 7.31 1.41 -27.58
N ASN A 139 6.89 0.58 -26.64
CA ASN A 139 5.77 -0.34 -26.82
C ASN A 139 4.80 -0.38 -25.62
N PRO A 140 4.28 0.77 -25.19
CA PRO A 140 3.41 0.84 -24.03
C PRO A 140 2.05 0.18 -24.26
N ALA A 141 1.65 -0.02 -25.51
CA ALA A 141 0.35 -0.61 -25.83
C ALA A 141 0.21 -2.04 -25.32
N ALA A 142 1.31 -2.78 -25.24
CA ALA A 142 1.28 -4.16 -24.76
C ALA A 142 0.88 -4.24 -23.29
N ILE A 143 1.53 -3.47 -22.41
CA ILE A 143 1.17 -3.45 -20.99
C ILE A 143 -0.16 -2.74 -20.75
N MET A 144 -0.45 -1.68 -21.51
CA MET A 144 -1.72 -0.96 -21.37
C MET A 144 -2.94 -1.77 -21.82
N ASN A 145 -2.76 -2.91 -22.48
CA ASN A 145 -3.84 -3.83 -22.82
C ASN A 145 -4.07 -4.92 -21.76
N LEU A 146 -3.33 -4.90 -20.67
CA LEU A 146 -3.51 -5.83 -19.56
C LEU A 146 -4.94 -5.76 -19.03
N GLN A 147 -5.58 -6.92 -18.84
CA GLN A 147 -6.94 -7.01 -18.31
C GLN A 147 -6.94 -7.72 -16.96
N ASN A 148 -7.10 -6.95 -15.90
CA ASN A 148 -7.29 -7.52 -14.57
C ASN A 148 -8.76 -7.92 -14.37
N ASN A 149 -9.00 -9.20 -14.27
CA ASN A 149 -10.34 -9.78 -14.01
C ASN A 149 -10.20 -11.15 -13.32
N ALA A 150 -11.31 -11.74 -12.92
CA ALA A 150 -11.30 -13.00 -12.19
C ALA A 150 -10.56 -14.14 -12.90
N SER A 151 -10.54 -14.15 -14.24
CA SER A 151 -9.85 -15.20 -15.02
C SER A 151 -8.34 -14.97 -15.14
N SER A 152 -7.85 -13.82 -14.71
CA SER A 152 -6.42 -13.46 -14.75
C SER A 152 -5.64 -13.98 -13.55
N PHE A 153 -6.34 -14.43 -12.49
CA PHE A 153 -5.68 -14.92 -11.29
C PHE A 153 -5.30 -16.40 -11.37
N ASN A 154 -4.14 -16.72 -10.81
CA ASN A 154 -3.83 -18.09 -10.43
C ASN A 154 -4.54 -18.42 -9.10
N ILE A 155 -5.78 -18.86 -9.20
CA ILE A 155 -6.63 -19.11 -8.02
C ILE A 155 -6.06 -20.17 -7.07
N SER A 156 -5.10 -21.00 -7.50
CA SER A 156 -4.47 -21.99 -6.64
C SER A 156 -3.54 -21.38 -5.59
N THR A 157 -3.19 -20.09 -5.72
CA THR A 157 -2.40 -19.35 -4.73
C THR A 157 -3.25 -18.70 -3.64
N PHE A 158 -4.57 -18.74 -3.77
CA PHE A 158 -5.47 -18.12 -2.80
C PHE A 158 -5.86 -19.07 -1.68
N PRO A 159 -6.11 -18.54 -0.46
CA PRO A 159 -6.56 -19.34 0.66
C PRO A 159 -7.89 -20.05 0.37
N VAL A 160 -8.10 -21.17 1.05
CA VAL A 160 -9.28 -22.01 0.85
C VAL A 160 -10.29 -21.80 1.99
N ASN A 161 -11.58 -21.71 1.64
CA ASN A 161 -12.67 -21.66 2.60
C ASN A 161 -12.98 -23.08 3.10
N PRO A 162 -12.74 -23.42 4.39
CA PRO A 162 -12.95 -24.76 4.90
C PRO A 162 -14.42 -25.21 4.90
N ALA A 163 -15.37 -24.28 4.80
CA ALA A 163 -16.79 -24.62 4.74
C ALA A 163 -17.24 -25.15 3.38
N THR A 164 -16.63 -24.67 2.30
CA THR A 164 -17.02 -24.98 0.91
C THR A 164 -15.91 -25.64 0.11
N CYS A 165 -14.67 -25.53 0.53
CA CYS A 165 -13.45 -25.93 -0.18
C CYS A 165 -13.18 -25.12 -1.47
N ASP A 166 -13.80 -23.95 -1.60
CA ASP A 166 -13.51 -23.03 -2.69
C ASP A 166 -12.40 -22.07 -2.30
N ASN A 167 -11.58 -21.65 -3.28
CA ASN A 167 -10.62 -20.59 -3.07
C ASN A 167 -11.32 -19.25 -2.78
N ILE A 168 -10.78 -18.49 -1.85
CA ILE A 168 -11.31 -17.18 -1.46
C ILE A 168 -10.71 -16.13 -2.40
N MET A 169 -11.54 -15.56 -3.25
CA MET A 169 -11.10 -14.50 -4.17
C MET A 169 -10.79 -13.20 -3.41
N PRO A 170 -9.83 -12.36 -3.90
CA PRO A 170 -9.36 -11.17 -3.20
C PRO A 170 -10.48 -10.22 -2.74
N TRP A 171 -11.51 -10.00 -3.52
CA TRP A 171 -12.64 -9.13 -3.12
C TRP A 171 -13.46 -9.67 -1.94
N ASN A 172 -13.30 -10.93 -1.55
CA ASN A 172 -13.93 -11.54 -0.37
C ASN A 172 -13.01 -11.56 0.87
N TYR A 173 -11.81 -10.96 0.80
CA TYR A 173 -10.94 -10.80 1.97
C TYR A 173 -11.50 -9.77 2.95
N LEU A 174 -12.07 -8.68 2.44
CA LEU A 174 -12.70 -7.61 3.21
C LEU A 174 -14.03 -8.07 3.82
N ARG A 175 -14.35 -7.54 4.99
CA ARG A 175 -15.67 -7.74 5.62
C ARG A 175 -16.66 -6.66 5.23
N ASP A 176 -16.19 -5.47 4.93
CA ASP A 176 -16.97 -4.29 4.68
C ASP A 176 -16.99 -3.92 3.20
N ASN A 177 -18.07 -3.28 2.78
CA ASN A 177 -18.19 -2.75 1.43
C ASN A 177 -17.29 -1.51 1.23
N THR A 178 -17.02 -1.21 -0.02
CA THR A 178 -16.11 -0.14 -0.43
C THR A 178 -16.83 1.01 -1.12
N ILE A 179 -16.15 2.15 -1.27
CA ILE A 179 -16.66 3.27 -2.09
C ILE A 179 -16.96 2.84 -3.51
N PHE A 180 -16.19 1.90 -4.07
CA PHE A 180 -16.42 1.42 -5.43
C PHE A 180 -17.78 0.72 -5.54
N GLN A 181 -18.13 -0.15 -4.60
CA GLN A 181 -19.46 -0.78 -4.58
C GLN A 181 -20.57 0.27 -4.46
N VAL A 182 -20.43 1.22 -3.52
CA VAL A 182 -21.47 2.25 -3.30
C VAL A 182 -21.66 3.13 -4.52
N ILE A 183 -20.57 3.50 -5.20
CA ILE A 183 -20.60 4.39 -6.37
C ILE A 183 -21.11 3.63 -7.62
N HIS A 184 -20.63 2.40 -7.83
CA HIS A 184 -21.06 1.53 -8.91
C HIS A 184 -22.57 1.22 -8.81
N ASP A 185 -23.05 0.87 -7.61
CA ASP A 185 -24.49 0.63 -7.33
C ASP A 185 -25.36 1.87 -7.55
N ALA A 186 -24.77 3.05 -7.52
CA ALA A 186 -25.45 4.30 -7.87
C ALA A 186 -25.45 4.57 -9.39
N GLY A 187 -24.94 3.64 -10.20
CA GLY A 187 -24.88 3.72 -11.66
C GLY A 187 -23.78 4.67 -12.16
N MET A 188 -22.75 4.91 -11.37
CA MET A 188 -21.62 5.77 -11.71
C MET A 188 -20.36 4.93 -11.96
N ARG A 189 -19.59 5.28 -13.00
CA ARG A 189 -18.39 4.57 -13.39
C ARG A 189 -17.27 4.75 -12.38
N THR A 190 -16.49 3.69 -12.16
CA THR A 190 -15.39 3.59 -11.22
C THR A 190 -14.12 3.09 -11.91
N ALA A 191 -12.95 3.56 -11.47
CA ALA A 191 -11.67 3.05 -11.95
C ALA A 191 -10.59 3.15 -10.85
N TRP A 192 -9.65 2.21 -10.85
CA TRP A 192 -8.52 2.23 -9.92
C TRP A 192 -7.28 1.58 -10.51
N SER A 193 -6.10 2.10 -10.17
CA SER A 193 -4.82 1.51 -10.54
C SER A 193 -3.91 1.38 -9.31
N ASP A 194 -3.43 0.17 -9.06
CA ASP A 194 -2.54 -0.12 -7.92
C ASP A 194 -1.34 -0.98 -8.33
N LYS A 195 -0.53 -1.39 -7.36
CA LYS A 195 0.76 -2.06 -7.57
C LYS A 195 0.66 -3.58 -7.74
N HIS A 196 -0.42 -4.20 -7.29
CA HIS A 196 -0.66 -5.65 -7.40
C HIS A 196 -2.05 -5.93 -7.94
N ALA A 197 -2.19 -7.02 -8.68
CA ALA A 197 -3.49 -7.47 -9.16
C ALA A 197 -4.44 -7.80 -7.99
N VAL A 198 -3.91 -8.30 -6.87
CA VAL A 198 -4.69 -8.68 -5.68
C VAL A 198 -5.45 -7.50 -5.04
N TYR A 199 -5.05 -6.25 -5.30
CA TYR A 199 -5.85 -5.07 -4.90
C TYR A 199 -7.22 -4.96 -5.61
N MET A 200 -7.54 -5.88 -6.49
CA MET A 200 -8.94 -6.13 -6.84
C MET A 200 -9.81 -6.48 -5.62
N SER A 201 -9.20 -6.72 -4.46
CA SER A 201 -9.87 -6.77 -3.15
C SER A 201 -10.76 -5.55 -2.91
N PHE A 202 -10.37 -4.38 -3.41
CA PHE A 202 -11.17 -3.15 -3.30
C PHE A 202 -12.51 -3.19 -4.04
N ASN A 203 -12.74 -4.18 -4.90
CA ASN A 203 -14.10 -4.44 -5.41
C ASN A 203 -15.10 -4.74 -4.28
N GLY A 204 -14.62 -5.26 -3.14
CA GLY A 204 -15.41 -5.54 -1.94
C GLY A 204 -16.23 -6.83 -2.00
N PRO A 205 -16.69 -7.31 -0.85
CA PRO A 205 -17.34 -8.61 -0.72
C PRO A 205 -18.63 -8.72 -1.53
N GLY A 206 -18.81 -9.87 -2.20
CA GLY A 206 -19.99 -10.15 -3.00
C GLY A 206 -20.07 -9.44 -4.35
N SER A 207 -19.07 -8.63 -4.71
CA SER A 207 -19.02 -7.91 -6.00
C SER A 207 -18.71 -8.81 -7.20
N ASN A 208 -18.14 -9.99 -6.96
CA ASN A 208 -17.56 -10.84 -8.00
C ASN A 208 -16.46 -10.12 -8.83
N GLY A 209 -15.75 -9.15 -8.23
CA GLY A 209 -14.73 -8.37 -8.89
C GLY A 209 -15.24 -7.35 -9.91
N GLN A 210 -16.48 -6.88 -9.79
CA GLN A 210 -17.14 -6.05 -10.80
C GLN A 210 -17.57 -4.66 -10.32
N SER A 211 -17.16 -4.24 -9.11
CA SER A 211 -17.49 -2.90 -8.60
C SER A 211 -16.50 -1.83 -9.03
N ILE A 212 -15.32 -2.22 -9.50
CA ILE A 212 -14.36 -1.36 -10.19
C ILE A 212 -14.50 -1.68 -11.67
N ASP A 213 -15.13 -0.76 -12.42
CA ASP A 213 -15.41 -0.95 -13.85
C ASP A 213 -14.13 -1.05 -14.70
N ASP A 214 -13.05 -0.43 -14.22
CA ASP A 214 -11.74 -0.47 -14.86
C ASP A 214 -10.64 -0.54 -13.78
N TYR A 215 -10.10 -1.74 -13.57
CA TYR A 215 -8.97 -1.97 -12.70
C TYR A 215 -7.71 -2.23 -13.53
N PHE A 216 -6.64 -1.49 -13.24
CA PHE A 216 -5.33 -1.66 -13.87
C PHE A 216 -4.25 -1.79 -12.80
N GLY A 217 -3.80 -3.01 -12.56
CA GLY A 217 -2.77 -3.35 -11.55
C GLY A 217 -1.69 -4.23 -12.18
N PRO A 218 -0.73 -3.64 -12.91
CA PRO A 218 0.44 -4.40 -13.33
C PRO A 218 1.26 -4.78 -12.10
N GLU A 219 1.76 -6.04 -12.07
CA GLU A 219 2.46 -6.56 -10.91
C GLU A 219 3.83 -5.90 -10.72
N ILE A 220 4.02 -5.24 -9.56
CA ILE A 220 5.28 -4.54 -9.25
C ILE A 220 6.45 -5.50 -9.01
N ASP A 221 6.18 -6.71 -8.55
CA ASP A 221 7.20 -7.73 -8.28
C ASP A 221 7.58 -8.54 -9.53
N SER A 222 6.99 -8.20 -10.69
CA SER A 222 7.43 -8.77 -11.96
C SER A 222 8.80 -8.24 -12.40
N GLN A 223 9.46 -8.97 -13.30
CA GLN A 223 10.78 -8.60 -13.82
C GLN A 223 10.79 -7.18 -14.38
N ALA A 224 11.59 -6.30 -13.79
CA ALA A 224 11.80 -4.95 -14.30
C ALA A 224 12.72 -4.93 -15.53
N VAL A 225 12.46 -3.98 -16.43
CA VAL A 225 13.28 -3.76 -17.62
C VAL A 225 13.77 -2.31 -17.70
N GLU A 226 14.97 -2.14 -18.23
CA GLU A 226 15.51 -0.82 -18.57
C GLU A 226 14.63 -0.14 -19.65
N PRO A 227 14.70 1.20 -19.80
CA PRO A 227 13.92 1.91 -20.81
C PRO A 227 14.10 1.43 -22.26
N ASN A 228 15.17 0.72 -22.55
CA ASN A 228 15.44 0.10 -23.85
C ASN A 228 14.85 -1.31 -24.00
N GLY A 229 14.17 -1.84 -22.97
CA GLY A 229 13.56 -3.16 -22.95
C GLY A 229 14.49 -4.30 -22.53
N VAL A 230 15.70 -4.01 -22.09
CA VAL A 230 16.62 -5.03 -21.58
C VAL A 230 16.27 -5.31 -20.11
N PRO A 231 16.08 -6.58 -19.71
CA PRO A 231 15.85 -6.93 -18.31
C PRO A 231 17.00 -6.46 -17.40
N TYR A 232 16.65 -5.98 -16.21
CA TYR A 232 17.66 -5.68 -15.20
C TYR A 232 18.40 -6.98 -14.80
N PRO A 233 19.71 -6.89 -14.49
CA PRO A 233 20.45 -8.05 -14.00
C PRO A 233 19.84 -8.59 -12.70
N GLN A 234 19.94 -9.93 -12.50
CA GLN A 234 19.54 -10.61 -11.26
C GLN A 234 18.04 -10.72 -11.01
N ASP A 235 17.22 -10.64 -12.06
CA ASP A 235 15.77 -10.73 -11.95
C ASP A 235 15.16 -9.69 -10.96
N ASP A 236 15.72 -8.48 -10.95
CA ASP A 236 15.23 -7.39 -10.12
C ASP A 236 13.83 -6.95 -10.56
N ASP A 237 12.96 -6.73 -9.59
CA ASP A 237 11.62 -6.19 -9.79
C ASP A 237 11.62 -4.64 -9.85
N TRP A 238 10.42 -4.08 -9.99
CA TRP A 238 10.23 -2.64 -10.14
C TRP A 238 10.41 -1.85 -8.82
N ALA A 239 10.50 -2.52 -7.67
CA ALA A 239 10.63 -1.91 -6.36
C ALA A 239 12.09 -1.75 -5.88
N HIS A 240 13.05 -2.41 -6.52
CA HIS A 240 14.45 -2.38 -6.09
C HIS A 240 15.27 -1.27 -6.74
N ILE A 241 14.80 -0.70 -7.84
CA ILE A 241 15.51 0.32 -8.62
C ILE A 241 14.61 1.53 -8.81
N GLU A 242 14.91 2.64 -8.17
CA GLU A 242 14.05 3.84 -8.17
C GLU A 242 13.70 4.36 -9.58
N ALA A 243 14.64 4.28 -10.53
CA ALA A 243 14.37 4.64 -11.92
C ALA A 243 13.35 3.70 -12.58
N ALA A 244 13.43 2.39 -12.30
CA ALA A 244 12.44 1.42 -12.73
C ALA A 244 11.08 1.67 -12.08
N THR A 245 11.06 1.99 -10.79
CA THR A 245 9.82 2.35 -10.07
C THR A 245 9.12 3.55 -10.69
N LYS A 246 9.86 4.58 -11.08
CA LYS A 246 9.28 5.74 -11.80
C LYS A 246 8.70 5.34 -13.15
N GLN A 247 9.37 4.47 -13.88
CA GLN A 247 8.90 3.95 -15.15
C GLN A 247 7.61 3.14 -14.96
N TYR A 248 7.58 2.28 -13.97
CA TYR A 248 6.40 1.51 -13.54
C TYR A 248 5.23 2.42 -13.15
N ASP A 249 5.44 3.40 -12.27
CA ASP A 249 4.41 4.39 -11.93
C ASP A 249 3.89 5.13 -13.17
N GLY A 250 4.73 5.31 -14.18
CA GLY A 250 4.39 5.93 -15.46
C GLY A 250 3.29 5.20 -16.24
N TYR A 251 3.16 3.88 -16.09
CA TYR A 251 2.04 3.11 -16.69
C TYR A 251 0.73 3.43 -16.00
N LYS A 252 0.73 3.45 -14.68
CA LYS A 252 -0.46 3.83 -13.90
C LYS A 252 -0.88 5.27 -14.19
N VAL A 253 0.08 6.19 -14.28
CA VAL A 253 -0.18 7.58 -14.72
C VAL A 253 -0.86 7.62 -16.09
N ARG A 254 -0.39 6.80 -17.03
CA ARG A 254 -1.00 6.74 -18.37
C ARG A 254 -2.44 6.25 -18.32
N ALA A 255 -2.72 5.21 -17.51
CA ALA A 255 -4.08 4.75 -17.26
C ALA A 255 -4.97 5.89 -16.74
N ILE A 256 -4.52 6.64 -15.74
CA ILE A 256 -5.27 7.78 -15.19
C ILE A 256 -5.48 8.90 -16.22
N LEU A 257 -4.49 9.19 -17.06
CA LEU A 257 -4.64 10.18 -18.12
C LEU A 257 -5.67 9.74 -19.17
N ASN A 258 -5.73 8.47 -19.51
CA ASN A 258 -6.75 7.89 -20.38
C ASN A 258 -8.14 8.01 -19.73
N GLU A 259 -8.27 7.70 -18.43
CA GLU A 259 -9.50 7.86 -17.67
C GLU A 259 -9.99 9.33 -17.62
N ILE A 260 -9.10 10.29 -17.41
CA ILE A 260 -9.41 11.72 -17.53
C ILE A 260 -9.92 12.03 -18.92
N GLY A 261 -9.31 11.42 -19.95
CA GLY A 261 -9.72 11.51 -21.34
C GLY A 261 -11.09 10.91 -21.67
N GLY A 262 -11.71 10.21 -20.71
CA GLY A 262 -13.00 9.52 -20.90
C GLY A 262 -12.85 8.18 -21.61
N ARG A 263 -11.67 7.58 -21.55
CA ARG A 263 -11.36 6.26 -22.12
C ARG A 263 -11.06 5.26 -21.00
N ASP A 264 -11.06 3.98 -21.34
CA ASP A 264 -10.53 2.93 -20.45
C ASP A 264 -9.02 3.12 -20.22
N HIS A 265 -8.46 2.38 -19.25
CA HIS A 265 -7.02 2.46 -18.92
C HIS A 265 -6.13 2.26 -20.16
N SER A 266 -6.52 1.40 -21.10
CA SER A 266 -5.77 1.14 -22.34
C SER A 266 -5.78 2.34 -23.32
N GLY A 267 -6.75 3.24 -23.18
CA GLY A 267 -7.00 4.36 -24.08
C GLY A 267 -7.70 3.98 -25.39
N THR A 268 -8.22 2.75 -25.50
CA THR A 268 -8.81 2.23 -26.75
C THR A 268 -10.32 2.42 -26.82
N THR A 269 -11.03 2.36 -25.69
CA THR A 269 -12.49 2.39 -25.62
C THR A 269 -12.99 3.68 -24.97
N GLU A 270 -13.93 4.36 -25.60
CA GLU A 270 -14.60 5.51 -24.99
C GLU A 270 -15.68 5.03 -24.02
N VAL A 271 -15.51 5.35 -22.74
CA VAL A 271 -16.37 4.89 -21.64
C VAL A 271 -16.83 6.01 -20.70
N GLY A 272 -16.32 7.22 -20.92
CA GLY A 272 -16.57 8.39 -20.09
C GLY A 272 -15.66 8.46 -18.85
N THR A 273 -15.42 9.69 -18.36
CA THR A 273 -14.60 9.92 -17.16
C THR A 273 -15.30 9.36 -15.94
N PRO A 274 -14.62 8.55 -15.09
CA PRO A 274 -15.24 7.94 -13.92
C PRO A 274 -15.65 8.96 -12.85
N ALA A 275 -16.61 8.60 -12.01
CA ALA A 275 -16.97 9.38 -10.83
C ALA A 275 -15.91 9.30 -9.74
N ILE A 276 -15.31 8.11 -9.57
CA ILE A 276 -14.12 7.89 -8.73
C ILE A 276 -13.06 7.18 -9.55
N PHE A 277 -11.86 7.70 -9.53
CA PHE A 277 -10.69 7.07 -10.13
C PHE A 277 -9.42 7.54 -9.41
N GLY A 278 -8.36 6.80 -9.55
CA GLY A 278 -7.09 7.14 -8.91
C GLY A 278 -6.07 6.05 -8.99
N MET A 279 -4.94 6.32 -8.34
CA MET A 279 -3.81 5.41 -8.31
C MET A 279 -2.94 5.62 -7.07
N ASN A 280 -2.03 4.67 -6.85
CA ASN A 280 -0.93 4.88 -5.93
C ASN A 280 0.40 5.13 -6.68
N PHE A 281 1.30 5.90 -6.08
CA PHE A 281 2.70 6.05 -6.47
C PHE A 281 3.61 5.28 -5.53
N GLN A 282 4.63 4.60 -6.08
CA GLN A 282 5.64 3.84 -5.34
C GLN A 282 6.99 4.55 -5.25
N ALA A 283 7.28 5.47 -6.18
CA ALA A 283 8.60 6.09 -6.31
C ALA A 283 9.14 6.72 -5.00
N VAL A 284 8.27 7.35 -4.19
CA VAL A 284 8.71 7.99 -2.93
C VAL A 284 9.05 6.93 -1.87
N SER A 285 8.25 5.88 -1.75
CA SER A 285 8.50 4.77 -0.83
C SER A 285 9.84 4.09 -1.14
N VAL A 286 10.04 3.70 -2.39
CA VAL A 286 11.29 3.05 -2.84
C VAL A 286 12.50 3.97 -2.60
N ALA A 287 12.40 5.26 -2.94
CA ALA A 287 13.47 6.23 -2.72
C ALA A 287 13.90 6.37 -1.25
N GLN A 288 13.01 6.09 -0.31
CA GLN A 288 13.30 6.11 1.13
C GLN A 288 13.99 4.85 1.62
N LYS A 289 13.74 3.69 0.98
CA LYS A 289 14.19 2.36 1.41
C LYS A 289 15.61 2.04 0.94
N ILE A 290 15.96 2.43 -0.27
CA ILE A 290 17.24 2.05 -0.89
C ILE A 290 18.42 2.88 -0.36
N PRO A 291 19.56 2.26 -0.03
CA PRO A 291 20.73 2.98 0.47
C PRO A 291 21.44 3.77 -0.63
N LEU A 292 21.49 3.23 -1.83
CA LEU A 292 22.16 3.81 -2.98
C LEU A 292 21.50 3.31 -4.27
N THR A 293 21.19 4.22 -5.19
CA THR A 293 20.73 3.80 -6.51
C THR A 293 21.86 3.14 -7.28
N PRO A 294 21.60 2.09 -8.06
CA PRO A 294 22.59 1.55 -8.97
C PRO A 294 22.85 2.51 -10.13
N THR A 295 23.89 2.25 -10.91
CA THR A 295 24.04 2.85 -12.22
C THR A 295 23.04 2.23 -13.17
N THR A 296 22.11 3.03 -13.68
CA THR A 296 21.03 2.55 -14.55
C THR A 296 20.95 3.36 -15.83
N LEU A 297 20.35 2.77 -16.86
CA LEU A 297 20.03 3.46 -18.10
C LEU A 297 18.79 4.37 -17.87
N ILE A 298 18.87 5.59 -18.34
CA ILE A 298 17.78 6.57 -18.29
C ILE A 298 17.48 7.04 -19.71
N GLY A 299 16.25 7.16 -20.05
CA GLY A 299 15.88 7.73 -21.34
C GLY A 299 14.67 7.05 -21.96
N PRO A 300 14.42 7.28 -23.25
CA PRO A 300 15.16 8.25 -24.08
C PRO A 300 14.82 9.70 -23.73
N ASP A 301 15.76 10.61 -23.95
CA ASP A 301 15.50 12.05 -23.91
C ASP A 301 14.66 12.49 -25.14
N LYS A 302 14.36 13.77 -25.24
CA LYS A 302 13.59 14.34 -26.38
C LYS A 302 14.27 14.17 -27.76
N HIS A 303 15.52 13.74 -27.77
CA HIS A 303 16.31 13.48 -28.99
C HIS A 303 16.51 11.99 -29.25
N GLY A 304 15.93 11.13 -28.42
CA GLY A 304 16.07 9.67 -28.54
C GLY A 304 17.35 9.11 -27.91
N ASN A 305 18.08 9.87 -27.11
CA ASN A 305 19.33 9.42 -26.50
C ASN A 305 19.09 8.82 -25.13
N TYR A 306 19.80 7.74 -24.83
CA TYR A 306 19.87 7.15 -23.50
C TYR A 306 21.10 7.67 -22.75
N HIS A 307 20.95 7.85 -21.44
CA HIS A 307 21.98 8.32 -20.54
C HIS A 307 22.16 7.34 -19.39
N THR A 308 23.35 7.29 -18.83
CA THR A 308 23.61 6.47 -17.64
C THR A 308 23.54 7.34 -16.39
N SER A 309 22.72 6.95 -15.42
CA SER A 309 22.66 7.60 -14.10
C SER A 309 23.95 7.39 -13.33
N ARG A 310 24.16 8.23 -12.31
CA ARG A 310 25.19 7.99 -11.28
C ARG A 310 24.48 7.47 -10.03
N PRO A 311 25.17 6.61 -9.25
CA PRO A 311 24.67 6.22 -7.95
C PRO A 311 24.46 7.44 -7.05
N GLU A 312 23.27 7.52 -6.45
CA GLU A 312 22.89 8.58 -5.51
C GLU A 312 22.28 7.96 -4.24
N PRO A 313 22.53 8.55 -3.06
CA PRO A 313 21.99 8.03 -1.80
C PRO A 313 20.50 8.27 -1.69
N GLY A 314 19.78 7.21 -1.25
CA GLY A 314 18.38 7.28 -0.87
C GLY A 314 18.15 7.83 0.53
N GLY A 315 16.91 7.73 1.01
CA GLY A 315 16.52 8.17 2.34
C GLY A 315 16.67 9.68 2.58
N TYR A 316 16.81 10.03 3.84
CA TYR A 316 16.94 11.42 4.32
C TYR A 316 18.34 11.73 4.80
N ARG A 317 18.64 13.03 4.93
CA ARG A 317 19.95 13.48 5.42
C ARG A 317 19.83 14.74 6.27
N TRP A 318 20.77 14.90 7.17
CA TRP A 318 20.92 16.13 7.96
C TRP A 318 21.69 17.18 7.15
N VAL A 319 21.11 18.36 6.97
CA VAL A 319 21.73 19.53 6.34
C VAL A 319 21.53 20.74 7.25
N GLN A 320 22.59 21.32 7.74
CA GLN A 320 22.57 22.49 8.64
C GLN A 320 21.60 22.34 9.84
N GLY A 321 21.53 21.12 10.41
CA GLY A 321 20.68 20.82 11.56
C GLY A 321 19.19 20.59 11.22
N GLN A 322 18.84 20.49 9.95
CA GLN A 322 17.52 20.11 9.48
C GLN A 322 17.55 18.76 8.77
N LEU A 323 16.57 17.93 9.06
CA LEU A 323 16.38 16.66 8.37
C LEU A 323 15.61 16.93 7.07
N VAL A 324 16.23 16.64 5.93
CA VAL A 324 15.68 16.92 4.59
C VAL A 324 15.71 15.68 3.72
N PRO A 325 14.87 15.61 2.68
CA PRO A 325 14.95 14.56 1.65
C PRO A 325 16.35 14.48 1.05
N GLY A 326 16.86 13.27 0.89
CA GLY A 326 18.09 13.02 0.13
C GLY A 326 17.85 13.20 -1.38
N PRO A 327 18.91 13.07 -2.20
CA PRO A 327 18.80 13.31 -3.65
C PRO A 327 17.73 12.45 -4.32
N VAL A 328 17.68 11.17 -3.99
CA VAL A 328 16.73 10.21 -4.60
C VAL A 328 15.29 10.52 -4.17
N VAL A 329 15.07 10.81 -2.87
CA VAL A 329 13.74 11.20 -2.37
C VAL A 329 13.28 12.52 -3.00
N SER A 330 14.17 13.52 -3.11
CA SER A 330 13.85 14.77 -3.80
C SER A 330 13.45 14.54 -5.25
N SER A 331 14.19 13.68 -5.96
CA SER A 331 13.90 13.31 -7.34
C SER A 331 12.57 12.57 -7.48
N ALA A 332 12.20 11.74 -6.52
CA ALA A 332 10.90 11.06 -6.48
C ALA A 332 9.74 12.06 -6.24
N LEU A 333 9.92 13.03 -5.36
CA LEU A 333 8.95 14.11 -5.13
C LEU A 333 8.75 14.98 -6.39
N ASP A 334 9.85 15.31 -7.09
CA ASP A 334 9.79 16.02 -8.38
C ASP A 334 9.03 15.21 -9.43
N TYR A 335 9.25 13.90 -9.48
CA TYR A 335 8.54 13.00 -10.36
C TYR A 335 7.03 13.01 -10.07
N VAL A 336 6.62 12.79 -8.83
CA VAL A 336 5.20 12.83 -8.42
C VAL A 336 4.56 14.17 -8.79
N ASN A 337 5.23 15.29 -8.48
CA ASN A 337 4.73 16.62 -8.86
C ASN A 337 4.59 16.79 -10.37
N ALA A 338 5.53 16.27 -11.17
CA ALA A 338 5.46 16.34 -12.62
C ALA A 338 4.25 15.53 -13.17
N GLN A 339 3.97 14.36 -12.59
CA GLN A 339 2.81 13.58 -13.00
C GLN A 339 1.49 14.21 -12.55
N LEU A 340 1.42 14.75 -11.34
CA LEU A 340 0.26 15.54 -10.90
C LEU A 340 -0.02 16.73 -11.83
N ARG A 341 1.03 17.42 -12.30
CA ARG A 341 0.89 18.49 -13.29
C ARG A 341 0.24 17.99 -14.57
N ARG A 342 0.65 16.81 -15.08
CA ARG A 342 0.04 16.22 -16.28
C ARG A 342 -1.44 15.93 -16.08
N MET A 343 -1.81 15.35 -14.92
CA MET A 343 -3.21 15.05 -14.60
C MET A 343 -4.05 16.33 -14.48
N VAL A 344 -3.55 17.35 -13.77
CA VAL A 344 -4.23 18.64 -13.63
C VAL A 344 -4.41 19.32 -15.01
N SER A 345 -3.37 19.30 -15.86
CA SER A 345 -3.47 19.84 -17.23
C SER A 345 -4.52 19.08 -18.06
N ALA A 346 -4.53 17.75 -18.00
CA ALA A 346 -5.52 16.93 -18.70
C ALA A 346 -6.96 17.22 -18.23
N ILE A 347 -7.18 17.39 -16.91
CA ILE A 347 -8.48 17.81 -16.35
C ILE A 347 -8.91 19.17 -16.93
N GLN A 348 -8.00 20.14 -17.00
CA GLN A 348 -8.26 21.48 -17.58
C GLN A 348 -8.56 21.42 -19.08
N GLU A 349 -7.75 20.69 -19.84
CA GLU A 349 -7.93 20.50 -21.29
C GLU A 349 -9.28 19.84 -21.63
N ARG A 350 -9.80 19.01 -20.72
CA ARG A 350 -11.12 18.39 -20.85
C ARG A 350 -12.26 19.27 -20.32
N GLY A 351 -11.97 20.44 -19.75
CA GLY A 351 -12.96 21.33 -19.13
C GLY A 351 -13.63 20.75 -17.89
N LEU A 352 -12.93 19.87 -17.16
CA LEU A 352 -13.43 19.16 -15.97
C LEU A 352 -13.02 19.84 -14.65
N GLU A 353 -12.24 20.92 -14.69
CA GLU A 353 -11.69 21.59 -13.50
C GLU A 353 -12.79 22.09 -12.53
N ASN A 354 -13.96 22.45 -13.05
CA ASN A 354 -15.10 22.92 -12.25
C ASN A 354 -16.00 21.78 -11.74
N SER A 355 -15.61 20.52 -11.98
CA SER A 355 -16.38 19.33 -11.58
C SER A 355 -15.52 18.20 -11.01
N THR A 356 -14.19 18.39 -10.91
CA THR A 356 -13.27 17.39 -10.37
C THR A 356 -12.67 17.86 -9.05
N THR A 357 -12.76 17.02 -8.03
CA THR A 357 -12.02 17.18 -6.77
C THR A 357 -10.81 16.26 -6.79
N ILE A 358 -9.66 16.78 -6.40
CA ILE A 358 -8.39 16.03 -6.30
C ILE A 358 -8.07 15.85 -4.81
N ILE A 359 -7.83 14.61 -4.41
CA ILE A 359 -7.37 14.24 -3.07
C ILE A 359 -5.98 13.64 -3.23
N VAL A 360 -4.99 14.19 -2.51
CA VAL A 360 -3.63 13.64 -2.47
C VAL A 360 -3.33 13.26 -1.02
N THR A 361 -3.03 11.99 -0.80
CA THR A 361 -2.72 11.42 0.51
C THR A 361 -1.74 10.25 0.39
N ALA A 362 -1.61 9.41 1.41
CA ALA A 362 -0.81 8.19 1.39
C ALA A 362 -1.53 7.06 2.14
N LYS A 363 -1.32 5.82 1.72
CA LYS A 363 -1.77 4.63 2.45
C LYS A 363 -1.02 4.48 3.78
N HIS A 364 0.27 4.76 3.77
CA HIS A 364 1.18 4.69 4.91
C HIS A 364 2.28 5.75 4.80
N GLY A 365 2.89 6.09 5.94
CA GLY A 365 4.18 6.73 5.98
C GLY A 365 5.29 5.68 6.00
N GLN A 366 6.48 6.05 6.49
CA GLN A 366 7.65 5.16 6.49
C GLN A 366 8.68 5.61 7.51
N SER A 367 9.31 4.67 8.21
CA SER A 367 10.28 4.99 9.25
C SER A 367 11.54 4.10 9.21
N PRO A 368 12.66 4.56 9.83
CA PRO A 368 12.86 5.91 10.35
C PRO A 368 13.19 6.92 9.25
N ARG A 369 12.78 8.17 9.41
CA ARG A 369 13.27 9.26 8.56
C ARG A 369 14.69 9.70 8.95
N ASP A 370 15.01 9.66 10.23
CA ASP A 370 16.34 10.01 10.75
C ASP A 370 17.30 8.82 10.63
N PRO A 371 18.26 8.84 9.68
CA PRO A 371 19.14 7.72 9.47
C PRO A 371 20.07 7.44 10.67
N THR A 372 20.27 8.42 11.56
CA THR A 372 21.09 8.22 12.76
C THR A 372 20.41 7.37 13.82
N LYS A 373 19.11 7.13 13.68
CA LYS A 373 18.32 6.27 14.58
C LYS A 373 18.07 4.88 14.03
N LEU A 374 18.39 4.66 12.76
CA LEU A 374 18.15 3.38 12.11
C LEU A 374 18.96 2.28 12.79
N ILE A 375 18.23 1.23 13.17
CA ILE A 375 18.80 -0.08 13.55
C ILE A 375 17.93 -1.14 12.87
N THR A 376 18.52 -1.87 11.95
CA THR A 376 17.89 -3.03 11.33
C THR A 376 18.10 -4.26 12.20
N VAL A 377 17.08 -5.09 12.36
CA VAL A 377 17.09 -6.35 13.12
C VAL A 377 16.54 -7.44 12.20
N GLN A 378 17.13 -8.63 12.23
CA GLN A 378 16.57 -9.77 11.53
C GLN A 378 15.63 -10.53 12.48
N ASP A 379 14.40 -10.73 12.08
CA ASP A 379 13.33 -11.40 12.82
C ASP A 379 13.48 -12.92 12.85
N GLY A 380 13.89 -13.54 11.73
CA GLY A 380 14.01 -14.98 11.58
C GLY A 380 14.77 -15.67 12.72
N PRO A 381 15.99 -15.21 13.12
CA PRO A 381 16.70 -15.76 14.27
C PRO A 381 15.93 -15.66 15.59
N ILE A 382 15.07 -14.65 15.76
CA ILE A 382 14.23 -14.48 16.96
C ILE A 382 13.11 -15.51 16.95
N ILE A 383 12.45 -15.69 15.80
CA ILE A 383 11.39 -16.68 15.59
C ILE A 383 11.93 -18.09 15.85
N ASP A 384 13.07 -18.42 15.26
CA ASP A 384 13.75 -19.71 15.46
C ASP A 384 14.06 -20.00 16.92
N ALA A 385 14.56 -18.99 17.63
CA ALA A 385 14.89 -19.11 19.04
C ALA A 385 13.64 -19.29 19.93
N ILE A 386 12.54 -18.63 19.61
CA ILE A 386 11.24 -18.82 20.29
C ILE A 386 10.74 -20.25 20.07
N ASN A 387 10.72 -20.71 18.80
CA ASN A 387 10.28 -22.06 18.46
C ASN A 387 11.15 -23.13 19.12
N ALA A 388 12.47 -22.96 19.14
CA ALA A 388 13.38 -23.88 19.85
C ALA A 388 13.14 -23.92 21.36
N ALA A 389 12.91 -22.77 21.99
CA ALA A 389 12.60 -22.69 23.42
C ALA A 389 11.25 -23.30 23.77
N TRP A 390 10.26 -23.17 22.88
CA TRP A 390 8.94 -23.81 22.99
C TRP A 390 9.03 -25.33 22.85
N GLN A 391 9.68 -25.79 21.79
CA GLN A 391 9.86 -27.23 21.49
C GLN A 391 10.44 -28.01 22.66
N HIS A 392 11.37 -27.41 23.41
CA HIS A 392 11.97 -28.05 24.56
C HIS A 392 10.94 -28.44 25.64
N LYS A 393 9.85 -27.67 25.75
CA LYS A 393 8.77 -27.89 26.73
C LYS A 393 7.57 -28.64 26.12
N HIS A 394 7.42 -28.56 24.80
CA HIS A 394 6.28 -29.06 24.05
C HIS A 394 6.74 -29.89 22.82
N PRO A 395 7.37 -31.08 23.05
CA PRO A 395 7.94 -31.87 21.96
C PRO A 395 6.89 -32.40 20.97
N ASP A 396 5.63 -32.53 21.42
CA ASP A 396 4.51 -32.98 20.57
C ASP A 396 3.92 -31.86 19.69
N ASN A 397 4.26 -30.60 19.98
CA ASN A 397 3.93 -29.41 19.15
C ASN A 397 5.16 -28.52 19.04
N PRO A 398 6.13 -28.87 18.19
CA PRO A 398 7.45 -28.26 18.19
C PRO A 398 7.49 -26.83 17.62
N THR A 399 6.54 -26.46 16.75
CA THR A 399 6.51 -25.15 16.10
C THR A 399 5.39 -24.31 16.69
N LEU A 400 5.74 -23.28 17.46
CA LEU A 400 4.76 -22.39 18.06
C LEU A 400 4.38 -21.25 17.11
N ILE A 401 5.35 -20.48 16.64
CA ILE A 401 5.09 -19.43 15.65
C ILE A 401 5.02 -20.11 14.27
N VAL A 402 3.85 -20.11 13.69
CA VAL A 402 3.56 -20.71 12.37
C VAL A 402 3.61 -19.70 11.25
N ALA A 403 3.32 -18.42 11.54
CA ALA A 403 3.46 -17.33 10.63
C ALA A 403 3.87 -16.07 11.39
N GLY A 404 4.62 -15.22 10.75
CA GLY A 404 5.04 -13.92 11.26
C GLY A 404 5.17 -12.94 10.13
N THR A 405 4.85 -11.69 10.42
CA THR A 405 5.07 -10.56 9.52
C THR A 405 5.53 -9.37 10.36
N ASP A 406 6.39 -8.54 9.82
CA ASP A 406 7.01 -7.47 10.60
C ASP A 406 7.28 -6.20 9.78
N ASP A 407 8.45 -5.80 9.46
CA ASP A 407 8.91 -4.49 9.02
C ASP A 407 9.07 -3.49 10.19
N ASP A 408 8.10 -2.57 10.40
CA ASP A 408 8.13 -1.59 11.51
C ASP A 408 7.24 -1.97 12.70
N LEU A 409 6.88 -3.23 12.79
CA LEU A 409 6.14 -3.83 13.92
C LEU A 409 6.52 -5.30 14.07
N TRP A 410 5.88 -6.00 15.00
CA TRP A 410 5.94 -7.44 15.15
C TRP A 410 4.53 -8.01 15.12
N GLN A 411 4.30 -9.00 14.27
CA GLN A 411 3.11 -9.83 14.30
C GLN A 411 3.51 -11.29 14.30
N SER A 412 2.88 -12.11 15.13
CA SER A 412 3.04 -13.56 15.09
C SER A 412 1.72 -14.26 15.35
N TYR A 413 1.54 -15.37 14.64
CA TYR A 413 0.41 -16.26 14.71
C TYR A 413 0.90 -17.61 15.21
N LEU A 414 0.15 -18.22 16.12
CA LEU A 414 0.61 -19.36 16.92
C LEU A 414 -0.19 -20.62 16.61
N SER A 415 0.48 -21.76 16.53
CA SER A 415 -0.18 -23.07 16.43
C SER A 415 -1.00 -23.40 17.68
N ASP A 416 -0.54 -22.94 18.85
CA ASP A 416 -1.30 -22.89 20.11
C ASP A 416 -1.51 -21.42 20.46
N ASN A 417 -2.70 -20.90 20.17
CA ASN A 417 -3.08 -19.51 20.43
C ASN A 417 -3.74 -19.31 21.80
N SER A 418 -3.53 -20.24 22.75
CA SER A 418 -3.93 -20.04 24.13
C SER A 418 -3.24 -18.83 24.76
N GLN A 419 -3.90 -18.19 25.73
CA GLN A 419 -3.31 -17.05 26.44
C GLN A 419 -1.94 -17.40 27.04
N ALA A 420 -1.74 -18.66 27.52
CA ALA A 420 -0.48 -19.11 28.06
C ALA A 420 0.66 -19.16 27.03
N ALA A 421 0.36 -19.59 25.79
CA ALA A 421 1.32 -19.59 24.70
C ALA A 421 1.62 -18.17 24.21
N CYS A 422 0.60 -17.32 24.09
CA CYS A 422 0.77 -15.90 23.78
C CYS A 422 1.65 -15.19 24.83
N ASP A 423 1.43 -15.45 26.10
CA ASP A 423 2.23 -14.89 27.20
C ASP A 423 3.68 -15.42 27.19
N PHE A 424 3.90 -16.66 26.76
CA PHE A 424 5.23 -17.22 26.58
C PHE A 424 6.01 -16.45 25.50
N VAL A 425 5.42 -16.24 24.32
CA VAL A 425 6.05 -15.47 23.22
C VAL A 425 6.33 -14.04 23.68
N LYS A 426 5.35 -13.37 24.29
CA LYS A 426 5.51 -12.02 24.85
C LYS A 426 6.66 -11.94 25.86
N ALA A 427 6.74 -12.88 26.79
CA ALA A 427 7.81 -12.91 27.79
C ALA A 427 9.18 -13.16 27.15
N TYR A 428 9.24 -14.05 26.16
CA TYR A 428 10.48 -14.31 25.44
C TYR A 428 10.96 -13.03 24.73
N LEU A 429 10.14 -12.42 23.90
CA LEU A 429 10.45 -11.18 23.17
C LEU A 429 10.92 -10.07 24.12
N TRP A 430 10.25 -9.91 25.26
CA TRP A 430 10.57 -8.87 26.24
C TRP A 430 11.92 -9.08 26.95
N HIS A 431 12.34 -10.31 27.15
CA HIS A 431 13.60 -10.64 27.82
C HIS A 431 14.75 -10.93 26.86
N HIS A 432 14.47 -11.05 25.58
CA HIS A 432 15.46 -11.34 24.57
C HIS A 432 16.19 -10.06 24.14
N THR A 433 17.51 -10.19 23.93
CA THR A 433 18.36 -9.16 23.35
C THR A 433 18.78 -9.61 21.96
N ALA A 434 18.32 -8.88 20.94
CA ALA A 434 18.62 -9.16 19.55
C ALA A 434 19.88 -8.43 19.09
N GLN A 435 20.57 -8.97 18.11
CA GLN A 435 21.60 -8.25 17.37
C GLN A 435 20.96 -7.50 16.22
N GLY A 436 21.26 -6.21 16.11
CA GLY A 436 20.90 -5.37 14.96
C GLY A 436 22.14 -4.71 14.37
N TYR A 437 21.90 -3.87 13.36
CA TYR A 437 22.93 -3.11 12.66
C TYR A 437 22.50 -1.65 12.49
N ASP A 438 23.42 -0.71 12.80
CA ASP A 438 23.18 0.70 12.53
C ASP A 438 23.32 1.03 11.02
N VAL A 439 23.05 2.27 10.65
CA VAL A 439 23.14 2.74 9.25
C VAL A 439 24.56 2.57 8.63
N ASN A 440 25.60 2.44 9.45
CA ASN A 440 26.96 2.19 9.02
C ASN A 440 27.34 0.70 9.06
N GLN A 441 26.39 -0.17 9.27
CA GLN A 441 26.56 -1.62 9.36
C GLN A 441 27.37 -2.07 10.60
N ASN A 442 27.44 -1.23 11.64
CA ASN A 442 28.04 -1.65 12.90
C ASN A 442 27.02 -2.47 13.71
N PRO A 443 27.44 -3.60 14.33
CA PRO A 443 26.55 -4.40 15.16
C PRO A 443 26.14 -3.63 16.42
N VAL A 444 24.85 -3.70 16.75
CA VAL A 444 24.24 -3.08 17.93
C VAL A 444 23.38 -4.11 18.65
N MET A 445 23.47 -4.16 19.99
CA MET A 445 22.60 -5.02 20.78
C MET A 445 21.33 -4.30 21.18
N VAL A 446 20.18 -4.86 20.84
CA VAL A 446 18.86 -4.25 21.01
C VAL A 446 18.07 -5.02 22.06
N GLN A 447 17.64 -4.32 23.11
CA GLN A 447 16.82 -4.91 24.18
C GLN A 447 15.39 -5.15 23.73
N HIS A 448 14.73 -6.12 24.38
CA HIS A 448 13.32 -6.45 24.14
C HIS A 448 13.03 -6.83 22.68
N SER A 449 13.97 -7.50 22.01
CA SER A 449 13.89 -7.83 20.58
C SER A 449 13.64 -6.61 19.68
N GLY A 450 13.89 -5.38 20.14
CA GLY A 450 13.56 -4.15 19.41
C GLY A 450 12.18 -3.56 19.72
N LEU A 451 11.41 -4.18 20.60
CA LEU A 451 10.01 -3.79 20.88
C LEU A 451 9.91 -2.80 22.04
N ALA A 452 9.03 -1.82 21.88
CA ALA A 452 8.66 -0.84 22.90
C ALA A 452 7.43 -1.27 23.69
N LYS A 453 6.53 -2.04 23.08
CA LYS A 453 5.30 -2.55 23.70
C LYS A 453 4.81 -3.80 22.98
N ILE A 454 4.24 -4.73 23.74
CA ILE A 454 3.73 -6.00 23.23
C ILE A 454 2.32 -6.24 23.78
N TRP A 455 1.40 -6.58 22.89
CA TRP A 455 0.06 -7.08 23.20
C TRP A 455 0.00 -8.55 22.80
N ALA A 456 -0.60 -9.40 23.64
CA ALA A 456 -0.65 -10.85 23.45
C ALA A 456 -2.03 -11.38 23.84
N GLY A 457 -2.57 -12.30 23.04
CA GLY A 457 -3.85 -12.94 23.27
C GLY A 457 -5.00 -11.94 23.42
N ASP A 458 -5.68 -11.96 24.57
CA ASP A 458 -6.80 -11.07 24.86
C ASP A 458 -6.44 -9.58 24.71
N ALA A 459 -5.21 -9.21 25.04
CA ALA A 459 -4.75 -7.83 24.91
C ALA A 459 -4.57 -7.42 23.43
N ALA A 460 -4.18 -8.34 22.55
CA ALA A 460 -4.11 -8.08 21.11
C ALA A 460 -5.52 -7.92 20.52
N ALA A 461 -6.46 -8.80 20.88
CA ALA A 461 -7.88 -8.66 20.50
C ALA A 461 -8.46 -7.31 20.95
N ALA A 462 -8.20 -6.91 22.19
CA ALA A 462 -8.66 -5.63 22.75
C ALA A 462 -8.02 -4.43 22.04
N PHE A 463 -6.74 -4.51 21.65
CA PHE A 463 -6.07 -3.47 20.88
C PHE A 463 -6.77 -3.22 19.54
N PHE A 464 -7.08 -4.28 18.81
CA PHE A 464 -7.80 -4.18 17.53
C PHE A 464 -9.31 -3.97 17.70
N GLY A 465 -9.86 -4.04 18.91
CA GLY A 465 -11.28 -3.88 19.18
C GLY A 465 -12.15 -4.99 18.61
N VAL A 466 -11.63 -6.20 18.54
CA VAL A 466 -12.31 -7.39 18.01
C VAL A 466 -12.55 -8.43 19.11
N PRO A 467 -13.52 -9.34 18.94
CA PRO A 467 -13.74 -10.44 19.89
C PRO A 467 -12.53 -11.38 19.96
N VAL A 468 -12.22 -11.84 21.16
CA VAL A 468 -11.27 -12.95 21.36
C VAL A 468 -11.71 -14.17 20.56
N GLY A 469 -10.75 -14.84 19.91
CA GLY A 469 -11.05 -15.98 19.03
C GLY A 469 -11.61 -15.62 17.65
N ASN A 470 -11.53 -14.32 17.26
CA ASN A 470 -11.83 -13.88 15.89
C ASN A 470 -11.04 -14.66 14.84
N GLY A 471 -9.78 -15.02 15.15
CA GLY A 471 -8.93 -15.90 14.34
C GLY A 471 -8.25 -15.26 13.14
N LYS A 472 -8.35 -13.92 13.00
CA LYS A 472 -7.69 -13.15 11.92
C LYS A 472 -6.71 -12.10 12.44
N TYR A 473 -6.81 -11.68 13.70
CA TYR A 473 -5.83 -10.76 14.30
C TYR A 473 -4.59 -11.51 14.74
N PRO A 474 -3.41 -10.89 14.77
CA PRO A 474 -2.18 -11.55 15.25
C PRO A 474 -2.28 -11.91 16.74
N ASP A 475 -1.88 -13.15 17.08
CA ASP A 475 -1.94 -13.65 18.47
C ASP A 475 -1.00 -12.87 19.38
N VAL A 476 0.15 -12.43 18.84
CA VAL A 476 1.06 -11.50 19.51
C VAL A 476 1.40 -10.36 18.57
N PHE A 477 1.21 -9.13 19.05
CA PHE A 477 1.40 -7.91 18.31
C PHE A 477 2.33 -6.96 19.05
N GLY A 478 3.31 -6.36 18.37
CA GLY A 478 4.35 -5.56 18.99
C GLY A 478 4.64 -4.26 18.26
N LYS A 479 4.69 -3.15 19.03
CA LYS A 479 5.20 -1.87 18.53
C LYS A 479 6.69 -1.81 18.71
N VAL A 480 7.44 -1.48 17.66
CA VAL A 480 8.90 -1.29 17.70
C VAL A 480 9.32 -0.01 18.45
N GLN A 481 10.54 -0.01 18.96
CA GLN A 481 11.23 1.19 19.43
C GLN A 481 11.48 2.11 18.23
N VAL A 482 11.57 3.41 18.46
CA VAL A 482 11.80 4.38 17.38
C VAL A 482 13.15 4.11 16.71
N GLY A 483 13.12 3.88 15.41
CA GLY A 483 14.29 3.60 14.58
C GLY A 483 14.58 2.12 14.35
N ILE A 484 13.87 1.21 15.02
CA ILE A 484 13.99 -0.23 14.76
C ILE A 484 13.16 -0.58 13.53
N VAL A 485 13.77 -1.38 12.67
CA VAL A 485 13.16 -1.98 11.47
C VAL A 485 13.56 -3.45 11.42
N TYR A 486 12.60 -4.34 11.26
CA TYR A 486 12.89 -5.74 10.96
C TYR A 486 13.09 -5.87 9.44
N ALA A 487 14.35 -5.91 9.03
CA ALA A 487 14.70 -5.92 7.62
C ALA A 487 16.15 -6.36 7.38
N ASN A 488 16.48 -6.54 6.10
CA ASN A 488 17.86 -6.71 5.66
C ASN A 488 18.72 -5.51 6.14
N PRO A 489 19.94 -5.74 6.64
CA PRO A 489 20.80 -4.69 7.18
C PRO A 489 21.09 -3.50 6.27
N THR A 490 20.93 -3.65 4.96
CA THR A 490 21.18 -2.54 4.00
C THR A 490 19.97 -1.62 3.79
N LYS A 491 18.77 -2.01 4.21
CA LYS A 491 17.54 -1.24 4.02
C LYS A 491 17.53 -0.01 4.94
N LEU A 492 17.08 1.14 4.45
CA LEU A 492 17.11 2.40 5.22
C LEU A 492 15.83 2.68 6.00
N ALA A 493 14.72 2.15 5.57
CA ALA A 493 13.39 2.37 6.16
C ALA A 493 12.42 1.28 5.73
N GLU A 494 11.36 1.10 6.51
CA GLU A 494 10.18 0.31 6.17
C GLU A 494 8.90 1.00 6.62
N HIS A 495 7.76 0.42 6.25
CA HIS A 495 6.42 0.84 6.67
C HIS A 495 5.78 -0.22 7.59
N GLY A 496 4.48 -0.13 7.80
CA GLY A 496 3.72 -1.11 8.58
C GLY A 496 3.63 -0.81 10.06
N GLY A 497 4.37 0.18 10.54
CA GLY A 497 4.51 0.47 11.96
C GLY A 497 3.42 1.35 12.57
N MET A 498 3.71 1.76 13.80
CA MET A 498 2.84 2.57 14.65
C MET A 498 3.54 3.83 15.17
N ASN A 499 4.78 4.07 14.74
CA ASN A 499 5.52 5.25 15.15
C ASN A 499 5.01 6.50 14.38
N PRO A 500 5.28 7.71 14.86
CA PRO A 500 4.78 8.93 14.20
C PRO A 500 5.17 9.03 12.71
N ASN A 501 6.37 8.58 12.34
CA ASN A 501 6.80 8.62 10.93
C ASN A 501 6.04 7.62 10.06
N ASP A 502 5.59 6.49 10.61
CA ASP A 502 4.75 5.54 9.87
C ASP A 502 3.37 6.12 9.58
N ARG A 503 2.84 6.92 10.51
CA ARG A 503 1.43 7.32 10.47
C ARG A 503 1.16 8.73 10.01
N HIS A 504 2.10 9.67 10.17
CA HIS A 504 1.88 11.08 9.86
C HIS A 504 2.16 11.37 8.38
N VAL A 505 1.10 11.37 7.58
CA VAL A 505 1.15 11.48 6.11
C VAL A 505 0.56 12.80 5.62
N LEU A 506 0.89 13.14 4.36
CA LEU A 506 0.25 14.26 3.70
C LEU A 506 -1.24 13.99 3.51
N MET A 507 -2.03 15.06 3.52
CA MET A 507 -3.42 15.04 3.06
C MET A 507 -3.82 16.42 2.57
N VAL A 508 -4.19 16.50 1.29
CA VAL A 508 -4.63 17.72 0.61
C VAL A 508 -5.90 17.41 -0.16
N VAL A 509 -6.92 18.25 -0.04
CA VAL A 509 -8.16 18.16 -0.81
C VAL A 509 -8.39 19.47 -1.56
N ASN A 510 -8.43 19.41 -2.88
CA ASN A 510 -8.61 20.57 -3.75
C ASN A 510 -9.72 20.31 -4.77
N GLY A 511 -10.62 21.25 -4.97
CA GLY A 511 -11.71 21.08 -5.93
C GLY A 511 -12.73 22.21 -5.91
N PRO A 512 -13.80 22.08 -6.69
CA PRO A 512 -14.84 23.09 -6.80
C PRO A 512 -15.52 23.39 -5.46
N GLY A 513 -15.57 24.67 -5.07
CA GLY A 513 -16.17 25.11 -3.81
C GLY A 513 -15.31 24.84 -2.56
N ILE A 514 -14.10 24.30 -2.73
CA ILE A 514 -13.11 24.14 -1.67
C ILE A 514 -12.18 25.36 -1.73
N HIS A 515 -11.89 25.94 -0.58
CA HIS A 515 -11.08 27.15 -0.48
C HIS A 515 -9.82 26.91 0.34
N GLY A 516 -8.74 27.62 0.00
CA GLY A 516 -7.46 27.50 0.68
C GLY A 516 -7.59 27.66 2.19
N GLN A 517 -7.26 26.59 2.91
CA GLN A 517 -7.35 26.49 4.37
C GLN A 517 -6.31 25.50 4.87
N VAL A 518 -5.74 25.80 6.03
CA VAL A 518 -4.94 24.84 6.81
C VAL A 518 -5.81 24.32 7.95
N GLU A 519 -6.00 23.01 7.99
CA GLU A 519 -6.74 22.30 9.04
C GLU A 519 -5.74 21.54 9.92
N SER A 520 -5.69 21.89 11.20
CA SER A 520 -4.75 21.31 12.16
C SER A 520 -5.38 20.32 13.13
N SER A 521 -6.69 20.11 13.06
CA SER A 521 -7.34 19.06 13.85
C SER A 521 -6.85 17.68 13.43
N SER A 522 -6.85 16.74 14.36
CA SER A 522 -6.48 15.36 14.06
C SER A 522 -7.53 14.74 13.14
N VAL A 523 -7.07 14.23 12.01
CA VAL A 523 -7.88 13.47 11.04
C VAL A 523 -7.18 12.15 10.70
N GLU A 524 -7.95 11.19 10.20
CA GLU A 524 -7.41 9.91 9.72
C GLU A 524 -7.74 9.71 8.24
N THR A 525 -6.92 8.89 7.57
CA THR A 525 -7.15 8.51 6.16
C THR A 525 -8.45 7.74 5.97
N THR A 526 -8.99 7.10 7.00
CA THR A 526 -10.35 6.53 7.03
C THR A 526 -11.43 7.55 6.65
N GLN A 527 -11.23 8.84 6.95
CA GLN A 527 -12.19 9.90 6.63
C GLN A 527 -12.27 10.23 5.13
N VAL A 528 -11.35 9.71 4.32
CA VAL A 528 -11.35 9.93 2.86
C VAL A 528 -12.56 9.27 2.20
N ALA A 529 -12.85 8.01 2.51
CA ALA A 529 -13.97 7.27 1.92
C ALA A 529 -15.33 7.97 2.10
N PRO A 530 -15.78 8.30 3.33
CA PRO A 530 -17.03 9.02 3.53
C PRO A 530 -17.03 10.42 2.90
N THR A 531 -15.85 11.07 2.81
CA THR A 531 -15.72 12.38 2.13
C THR A 531 -15.95 12.26 0.64
N ILE A 532 -15.40 11.24 -0.02
CA ILE A 532 -15.63 10.97 -1.45
C ILE A 532 -17.12 10.78 -1.73
N LEU A 533 -17.81 9.95 -0.95
CA LEU A 533 -19.26 9.75 -1.12
C LEU A 533 -20.04 11.07 -0.95
N ALA A 534 -19.73 11.85 0.08
CA ALA A 534 -20.38 13.14 0.32
C ALA A 534 -20.12 14.14 -0.83
N LEU A 535 -18.91 14.19 -1.38
CA LEU A 535 -18.56 15.01 -2.55
C LEU A 535 -19.39 14.64 -3.78
N LEU A 536 -19.60 13.34 -4.01
CA LEU A 536 -20.41 12.82 -5.11
C LEU A 536 -21.93 12.87 -4.83
N GLY A 537 -22.35 13.37 -3.66
CA GLY A 537 -23.75 13.49 -3.28
C GLY A 537 -24.39 12.18 -2.81
N LEU A 538 -23.58 11.20 -2.48
CA LEU A 538 -24.01 9.93 -1.91
C LEU A 538 -23.96 9.98 -0.37
N ASP A 539 -24.74 9.11 0.28
CA ASP A 539 -24.75 9.01 1.73
C ASP A 539 -23.53 8.25 2.25
N PRO A 540 -22.64 8.87 3.05
CA PRO A 540 -21.50 8.20 3.68
C PRO A 540 -21.87 6.97 4.53
N ASN A 541 -23.06 6.95 5.11
CA ASN A 541 -23.55 5.83 5.91
C ASN A 541 -23.88 4.58 5.08
N ARG A 542 -23.76 4.61 3.76
CA ARG A 542 -23.80 3.40 2.93
C ARG A 542 -22.55 2.53 3.12
N LEU A 543 -21.47 3.07 3.70
CA LEU A 543 -20.29 2.29 4.06
C LEU A 543 -20.48 1.63 5.42
N THR A 544 -20.36 0.32 5.46
CA THR A 544 -20.53 -0.49 6.69
C THR A 544 -19.50 -0.11 7.74
N ALA A 545 -18.22 0.06 7.34
CA ALA A 545 -17.15 0.48 8.24
C ALA A 545 -17.45 1.85 8.89
N VAL A 546 -17.97 2.80 8.11
CA VAL A 546 -18.39 4.12 8.62
C VAL A 546 -19.47 4.01 9.70
N GLN A 547 -20.44 3.10 9.51
CA GLN A 547 -21.46 2.85 10.53
C GLN A 547 -20.88 2.22 11.80
N ILE A 548 -19.96 1.27 11.66
CA ILE A 548 -19.34 0.56 12.79
C ILE A 548 -18.44 1.48 13.60
N GLU A 549 -17.64 2.31 12.92
CA GLU A 549 -16.59 3.12 13.55
C GLU A 549 -17.03 4.56 13.83
N GLY A 550 -18.10 5.02 13.22
CA GLY A 550 -18.58 6.40 13.34
C GLY A 550 -17.69 7.40 12.60
N THR A 551 -17.01 6.96 11.55
CA THR A 551 -16.06 7.77 10.78
C THR A 551 -16.74 8.96 10.14
N GLN A 552 -16.21 10.17 10.39
CA GLN A 552 -16.77 11.42 9.90
C GLN A 552 -16.12 11.85 8.58
N VAL A 553 -16.79 12.68 7.81
CA VAL A 553 -16.18 13.34 6.65
C VAL A 553 -15.07 14.30 7.10
N LEU A 554 -14.11 14.56 6.23
CA LEU A 554 -13.02 15.50 6.49
C LEU A 554 -13.59 16.92 6.74
N PRO A 555 -13.14 17.61 7.80
CA PRO A 555 -13.62 18.97 8.10
C PRO A 555 -13.20 19.94 7.00
N GLY A 556 -14.03 20.96 6.76
CA GLY A 556 -13.74 22.03 5.79
C GLY A 556 -13.89 21.67 4.30
N VAL A 557 -14.08 20.39 3.96
CA VAL A 557 -14.21 19.93 2.56
C VAL A 557 -15.65 20.08 2.06
N ILE A 558 -16.61 19.66 2.87
CA ILE A 558 -18.02 19.77 2.52
C ILE A 558 -18.55 21.08 3.09
N GLY A 559 -18.96 22.00 2.21
CA GLY A 559 -19.56 23.27 2.63
C GLY A 559 -20.73 23.03 3.59
N ARG A 560 -20.80 23.79 4.69
CA ARG A 560 -21.96 23.74 5.58
C ARG A 560 -23.20 24.03 4.75
N ARG A 561 -24.05 23.03 4.53
CA ARG A 561 -25.41 23.29 4.06
C ARG A 561 -26.02 24.22 5.11
N GLY A 562 -26.37 25.45 4.70
CA GLY A 562 -27.14 26.34 5.57
C GLY A 562 -28.32 25.55 6.12
N ARG A 563 -28.40 25.53 7.46
CA ARG A 563 -29.56 24.98 8.17
C ARG A 563 -30.80 25.75 7.83
#